data_f0fd3fba4f596b6f4961c8eaa4a9e475
#
_entry.id   f0fd3fba4f596b6f4961c8eaa4a9e475
#
_cell.length_a   1.000
_cell.length_b   1.000
_cell.length_c   1.000
_cell.angle_alpha   90.00
_cell.angle_beta   90.00
_cell.angle_gamma   90.00
#
_symmetry.space_group_name_H-M   'P 1'
#
loop_
_entity.id
_entity.type
_entity.pdbx_description
1 polymer ?
#
loop_
_entity_poly.entity_id
_entity_poly.type
_entity_poly.pdbx_seq_one_letter_code
_entity_poly.pdbx_strand_id
1 'polypeptide(L)'
;LIFSRQNIEMLPEGTEYAEAEKGAYIVGGADEDPDVILVASGSEVSTLAAGAKLLREDGVKIRIVSCPSEGLFRSQSKEYQESILPAVAKVFGLTAGLPVNLLGLVGCNGKVFGLESFGFSAPYKVLDEKLGFTAQNVYNQVKAML
;
A
#
# COMPACT_ATOMS: atom_id res chain seq x y z
N LEU A 1 -14.78 0.46 14.27
CA LEU A 1 -14.62 0.68 12.82
C LEU A 1 -14.30 2.15 12.58
N ILE A 2 -13.31 2.42 11.75
CA ILE A 2 -12.88 3.77 11.36
C ILE A 2 -13.12 3.90 9.86
N PHE A 3 -13.93 4.86 9.46
CA PHE A 3 -14.30 5.09 8.06
C PHE A 3 -13.78 6.45 7.59
N SER A 4 -13.42 6.53 6.31
CA SER A 4 -13.10 7.80 5.66
C SER A 4 -14.37 8.59 5.33
N ARG A 5 -14.27 9.90 5.21
CA ARG A 5 -15.38 10.79 4.81
C ARG A 5 -15.42 11.04 3.30
N GLN A 6 -14.32 10.76 2.60
CA GLN A 6 -14.25 10.86 1.14
C GLN A 6 -14.82 9.62 0.45
N ASN A 7 -15.21 9.78 -0.80
CA ASN A 7 -15.49 8.66 -1.68
C ASN A 7 -14.18 7.97 -2.04
N ILE A 8 -14.14 6.65 -1.85
CA ILE A 8 -13.00 5.81 -2.24
C ILE A 8 -13.42 5.08 -3.51
N GLU A 9 -12.55 5.09 -4.52
CA GLU A 9 -12.76 4.30 -5.73
C GLU A 9 -12.75 2.81 -5.38
N MET A 10 -13.73 2.09 -5.93
CA MET A 10 -13.76 0.63 -5.84
C MET A 10 -12.54 0.06 -6.56
N LEU A 11 -11.90 -0.90 -5.93
CA LEU A 11 -10.87 -1.69 -6.61
C LEU A 11 -11.50 -2.49 -7.75
N PRO A 12 -10.74 -2.84 -8.81
CA PRO A 12 -11.24 -3.62 -9.94
C PRO A 12 -11.92 -4.92 -9.49
N GLU A 13 -12.88 -5.39 -10.28
CA GLU A 13 -13.50 -6.70 -10.11
C GLU A 13 -12.43 -7.80 -10.03
N GLY A 14 -12.67 -8.80 -9.18
CA GLY A 14 -11.71 -9.87 -8.90
C GLY A 14 -10.83 -9.61 -7.68
N THR A 15 -11.00 -8.47 -7.00
CA THR A 15 -10.38 -8.25 -5.69
C THR A 15 -11.14 -9.05 -4.65
N GLU A 16 -10.62 -10.20 -4.26
CA GLU A 16 -11.29 -11.06 -3.28
C GLU A 16 -11.07 -10.53 -1.87
N TYR A 17 -12.16 -10.08 -1.24
CA TYR A 17 -12.16 -9.72 0.19
C TYR A 17 -12.12 -10.95 1.12
N ALA A 18 -12.21 -12.15 0.55
CA ALA A 18 -12.28 -13.41 1.28
C ALA A 18 -11.09 -13.65 2.21
N GLU A 19 -9.96 -13.02 1.97
CA GLU A 19 -8.75 -13.18 2.79
C GLU A 19 -8.50 -12.03 3.78
N ALA A 20 -9.41 -11.08 3.91
CA ALA A 20 -9.25 -9.95 4.84
C ALA A 20 -9.09 -10.43 6.31
N GLU A 21 -9.67 -11.56 6.66
CA GLU A 21 -9.52 -12.22 7.96
C GLU A 21 -8.08 -12.67 8.26
N LYS A 22 -7.24 -12.83 7.24
CA LYS A 22 -5.82 -13.16 7.40
C LYS A 22 -4.94 -11.95 7.72
N GLY A 23 -5.51 -10.76 7.67
CA GLY A 23 -4.87 -9.51 8.09
C GLY A 23 -4.08 -8.78 7.01
N ALA A 24 -3.59 -9.47 5.97
CA ALA A 24 -3.04 -8.88 4.74
C ALA A 24 -3.31 -9.83 3.57
N TYR A 25 -3.59 -9.27 2.39
CA TYR A 25 -3.92 -10.04 1.19
C TYR A 25 -3.64 -9.23 -0.08
N ILE A 26 -3.47 -9.92 -1.21
CA ILE A 26 -3.22 -9.30 -2.51
C ILE A 26 -4.53 -8.75 -3.07
N VAL A 27 -4.53 -7.49 -3.48
CA VAL A 27 -5.70 -6.81 -4.06
C VAL A 27 -5.50 -6.39 -5.52
N GLY A 28 -4.36 -6.67 -6.10
CA GLY A 28 -4.10 -6.40 -7.52
C GLY A 28 -2.66 -6.68 -7.92
N GLY A 29 -2.49 -7.06 -9.20
CA GLY A 29 -1.20 -7.41 -9.74
C GLY A 29 -0.66 -8.68 -9.07
N ALA A 30 -1.13 -9.85 -9.50
CA ALA A 30 -0.66 -11.14 -9.01
C ALA A 30 0.55 -11.65 -9.82
N ASP A 31 1.50 -10.78 -10.10
CA ASP A 31 2.74 -11.21 -10.74
C ASP A 31 3.52 -12.07 -9.74
N GLU A 32 3.92 -13.26 -10.16
CA GLU A 32 4.66 -14.20 -9.30
C GLU A 32 5.99 -13.61 -8.83
N ASP A 33 6.55 -12.68 -9.60
CA ASP A 33 7.83 -12.03 -9.32
C ASP A 33 7.72 -10.51 -9.55
N PRO A 34 7.15 -9.74 -8.60
CA PRO A 34 7.02 -8.30 -8.72
C PRO A 34 8.36 -7.59 -8.51
N ASP A 35 8.64 -6.53 -9.28
CA ASP A 35 9.78 -5.64 -9.05
C ASP A 35 9.63 -4.88 -7.74
N VAL A 36 8.37 -4.59 -7.35
CA VAL A 36 8.03 -3.92 -6.09
C VAL A 36 6.64 -4.31 -5.59
N ILE A 37 6.50 -4.41 -4.29
CA ILE A 37 5.22 -4.62 -3.62
C ILE A 37 4.79 -3.31 -2.97
N LEU A 38 3.56 -2.90 -3.19
CA LEU A 38 2.94 -1.73 -2.57
C LEU A 38 2.02 -2.19 -1.45
N VAL A 39 2.20 -1.68 -0.23
CA VAL A 39 1.38 -2.06 0.93
C VAL A 39 0.73 -0.86 1.59
N ALA A 40 -0.55 -0.95 1.86
CA ALA A 40 -1.31 0.04 2.61
C ALA A 40 -2.51 -0.58 3.32
N SER A 41 -3.22 0.24 4.08
CA SER A 41 -4.50 -0.10 4.72
C SER A 41 -5.54 0.95 4.38
N GLY A 42 -6.80 0.53 4.22
CA GLY A 42 -7.93 1.46 4.03
C GLY A 42 -7.85 2.28 2.74
N SER A 43 -8.09 3.58 2.84
CA SER A 43 -8.14 4.51 1.69
C SER A 43 -6.85 4.60 0.90
N GLU A 44 -5.70 4.43 1.56
CA GLU A 44 -4.39 4.52 0.94
C GLU A 44 -4.15 3.42 -0.10
N VAL A 45 -4.89 2.31 -0.02
CA VAL A 45 -4.85 1.24 -1.04
C VAL A 45 -5.31 1.77 -2.41
N SER A 46 -6.33 2.64 -2.46
CA SER A 46 -6.78 3.26 -3.72
C SER A 46 -5.73 4.21 -4.29
N THR A 47 -5.02 4.96 -3.45
CA THR A 47 -3.91 5.82 -3.86
C THR A 47 -2.75 5.00 -4.42
N LEU A 48 -2.42 3.86 -3.80
CA LEU A 48 -1.43 2.92 -4.32
C LEU A 48 -1.85 2.34 -5.67
N ALA A 49 -3.12 1.96 -5.83
CA ALA A 49 -3.66 1.43 -7.08
C ALA A 49 -3.56 2.46 -8.22
N ALA A 50 -3.83 3.74 -7.92
CA ALA A 50 -3.66 4.82 -8.89
C ALA A 50 -2.18 5.04 -9.27
N GLY A 51 -1.26 5.00 -8.31
CA GLY A 51 0.19 5.09 -8.56
C GLY A 51 0.73 3.88 -9.33
N ALA A 52 0.20 2.68 -9.03
CA ALA A 52 0.56 1.45 -9.74
C ALA A 52 0.21 1.48 -11.23
N LYS A 53 -0.86 2.18 -11.64
CA LYS A 53 -1.18 2.37 -13.06
C LYS A 53 -0.04 3.07 -13.77
N LEU A 54 0.47 4.17 -13.23
CA LEU A 54 1.57 4.94 -13.81
C LEU A 54 2.86 4.11 -13.88
N LEU A 55 3.15 3.33 -12.84
CA LEU A 55 4.34 2.47 -12.82
C LEU A 55 4.26 1.34 -13.84
N ARG A 56 3.07 0.76 -14.05
CA ARG A 56 2.84 -0.29 -15.06
C ARG A 56 2.99 0.24 -16.48
N GLU A 57 2.63 1.49 -16.74
CA GLU A 57 2.88 2.15 -18.04
C GLU A 57 4.38 2.21 -18.37
N ASP A 58 5.23 2.27 -17.35
CA ASP A 58 6.69 2.18 -17.46
C ASP A 58 7.23 0.74 -17.44
N GLY A 59 6.37 -0.26 -17.49
CA GLY A 59 6.74 -1.68 -17.53
C GLY A 59 7.14 -2.27 -16.18
N VAL A 60 6.90 -1.58 -15.05
CA VAL A 60 7.22 -2.08 -13.71
C VAL A 60 6.17 -3.10 -13.26
N LYS A 61 6.61 -4.27 -12.83
CA LYS A 61 5.75 -5.33 -12.28
C LYS A 61 5.39 -5.01 -10.84
N ILE A 62 4.10 -4.83 -10.58
CA ILE A 62 3.58 -4.37 -9.28
C ILE A 62 2.63 -5.39 -8.68
N ARG A 63 2.85 -5.71 -7.41
CA ARG A 63 1.87 -6.35 -6.53
C ARG A 63 1.33 -5.30 -5.55
N ILE A 64 0.01 -5.28 -5.34
CA ILE A 64 -0.63 -4.42 -4.34
C ILE A 64 -1.19 -5.29 -3.22
N VAL A 65 -0.84 -4.95 -1.98
CA VAL A 65 -1.26 -5.65 -0.77
C VAL A 65 -2.08 -4.71 0.11
N SER A 66 -3.28 -5.12 0.46
CA SER A 66 -4.08 -4.51 1.51
C SER A 66 -3.74 -5.17 2.84
N CYS A 67 -3.34 -4.40 3.84
CA CYS A 67 -3.02 -4.90 5.18
C CYS A 67 -3.89 -4.22 6.24
N PRO A 68 -5.15 -4.63 6.41
CA PRO A 68 -6.03 -4.07 7.43
C PRO A 68 -5.59 -4.40 8.86
N SER A 69 -4.81 -5.45 9.08
CA SER A 69 -4.33 -5.84 10.41
C SER A 69 -2.97 -6.53 10.34
N GLU A 70 -1.92 -5.79 10.68
CA GLU A 70 -0.57 -6.38 10.78
C GLU A 70 -0.51 -7.51 11.82
N GLY A 71 -1.19 -7.36 12.96
CA GLY A 71 -1.19 -8.37 14.01
C GLY A 71 -1.77 -9.71 13.55
N LEU A 72 -2.90 -9.70 12.83
CA LEU A 72 -3.48 -10.90 12.25
C LEU A 72 -2.59 -11.49 11.16
N PHE A 73 -1.99 -10.65 10.32
CA PHE A 73 -1.06 -11.11 9.29
C PHE A 73 0.16 -11.82 9.90
N ARG A 74 0.73 -11.25 10.95
CA ARG A 74 1.89 -11.85 11.63
C ARG A 74 1.57 -13.14 12.38
N SER A 75 0.29 -13.40 12.70
CA SER A 75 -0.18 -14.64 13.30
C SER A 75 -0.39 -15.76 12.28
N GLN A 76 -0.35 -15.45 10.97
CA GLN A 76 -0.45 -16.45 9.93
C GLN A 76 0.82 -17.32 9.84
N SER A 77 0.73 -18.42 9.12
CA SER A 77 1.88 -19.28 8.87
C SER A 77 2.99 -18.51 8.12
N LYS A 78 4.23 -18.96 8.29
CA LYS A 78 5.39 -18.37 7.59
C LYS A 78 5.23 -18.43 6.08
N GLU A 79 4.68 -19.52 5.56
CA GLU A 79 4.42 -19.75 4.15
C GLU A 79 3.42 -18.73 3.62
N TYR A 80 2.36 -18.42 4.38
CA TYR A 80 1.40 -17.38 3.99
C TYR A 80 2.04 -15.99 3.99
N GLN A 81 2.77 -15.65 5.05
CA GLN A 81 3.44 -14.35 5.14
C GLN A 81 4.40 -14.14 3.95
N GLU A 82 5.19 -15.17 3.61
CA GLU A 82 6.14 -15.13 2.52
C GLU A 82 5.46 -15.09 1.14
N SER A 83 4.29 -15.72 0.99
CA SER A 83 3.51 -15.63 -0.26
C SER A 83 2.96 -14.23 -0.54
N ILE A 84 2.67 -13.44 0.51
CA ILE A 84 2.14 -12.08 0.41
C ILE A 84 3.28 -11.04 0.32
N LEU A 85 4.23 -11.10 1.26
CA LEU A 85 5.38 -10.18 1.40
C LEU A 85 6.69 -11.00 1.51
N PRO A 86 7.25 -11.46 0.40
CA PRO A 86 8.54 -12.15 0.40
C PRO A 86 9.64 -11.29 1.03
N ALA A 87 10.47 -11.89 1.88
CA ALA A 87 11.52 -11.19 2.63
C ALA A 87 12.57 -10.48 1.73
N VAL A 88 12.74 -10.96 0.50
CA VAL A 88 13.70 -10.39 -0.47
C VAL A 88 13.08 -9.29 -1.34
N ALA A 89 11.77 -9.11 -1.32
CA ALA A 89 11.10 -8.13 -2.15
C ALA A 89 11.39 -6.69 -1.72
N LYS A 90 11.40 -5.77 -2.69
CA LYS A 90 11.31 -4.34 -2.40
C LYS A 90 9.87 -4.02 -2.05
N VAL A 91 9.63 -3.36 -0.92
CA VAL A 91 8.29 -3.02 -0.45
C VAL A 91 8.18 -1.52 -0.23
N PHE A 92 7.16 -0.91 -0.81
CA PHE A 92 6.79 0.48 -0.55
C PHE A 92 5.50 0.52 0.27
N GLY A 93 5.55 1.16 1.43
CA GLY A 93 4.42 1.35 2.34
C GLY A 93 3.83 2.75 2.23
N LEU A 94 2.50 2.87 2.24
CA LEU A 94 1.78 4.14 2.30
C LEU A 94 0.83 4.13 3.49
N THR A 95 0.92 5.16 4.36
CA THR A 95 0.05 5.28 5.52
C THR A 95 -0.29 6.74 5.82
N ALA A 96 -1.55 7.03 6.16
CA ALA A 96 -1.94 8.34 6.70
C ALA A 96 -1.51 8.52 8.17
N GLY A 97 -0.92 7.50 8.77
CA GLY A 97 -0.28 7.57 10.09
C GLY A 97 1.23 7.83 9.98
N LEU A 98 1.93 7.63 11.09
CA LEU A 98 3.39 7.71 11.13
C LEU A 98 4.03 6.57 10.31
N PRO A 99 5.17 6.81 9.62
CA PRO A 99 5.87 5.78 8.85
C PRO A 99 6.22 4.53 9.68
N VAL A 100 6.49 4.70 10.96
CA VAL A 100 6.81 3.59 11.88
C VAL A 100 5.74 2.50 11.91
N ASN A 101 4.49 2.84 11.60
CA ASN A 101 3.37 1.88 11.60
C ASN A 101 3.52 0.76 10.56
N LEU A 102 4.29 0.99 9.49
CA LEU A 102 4.51 0.00 8.43
C LEU A 102 5.96 -0.49 8.31
N LEU A 103 6.89 0.05 9.10
CA LEU A 103 8.30 -0.36 9.02
C LEU A 103 8.50 -1.86 9.21
N GLY A 104 7.71 -2.47 10.07
CA GLY A 104 7.75 -3.92 10.28
C GLY A 104 7.31 -4.76 9.09
N LEU A 105 6.50 -4.20 8.18
CA LEU A 105 6.04 -4.88 6.96
C LEU A 105 6.99 -4.67 5.79
N VAL A 106 7.58 -3.48 5.67
CA VAL A 106 8.42 -3.15 4.51
C VAL A 106 9.86 -3.65 4.62
N GLY A 107 10.31 -3.98 5.82
CA GLY A 107 11.67 -4.47 6.04
C GLY A 107 12.77 -3.44 5.76
N CYS A 108 14.03 -3.89 5.79
CA CYS A 108 15.19 -3.01 5.65
C CYS A 108 15.43 -2.49 4.23
N ASN A 109 14.92 -3.18 3.21
CA ASN A 109 15.02 -2.81 1.80
C ASN A 109 13.80 -2.01 1.31
N GLY A 110 12.85 -1.74 2.21
CA GLY A 110 11.63 -1.03 1.89
C GLY A 110 11.67 0.44 2.25
N LYS A 111 10.63 1.14 1.84
CA LYS A 111 10.41 2.55 2.18
C LYS A 111 8.97 2.77 2.58
N VAL A 112 8.74 3.62 3.57
CA VAL A 112 7.39 4.05 3.96
C VAL A 112 7.26 5.54 3.70
N PHE A 113 6.16 5.93 3.06
CA PHE A 113 5.68 7.29 3.03
C PHE A 113 4.49 7.42 4.00
N GLY A 114 4.56 8.36 4.90
CA GLY A 114 3.54 8.59 5.93
C GLY A 114 3.48 10.05 6.36
N LEU A 115 2.59 10.36 7.28
CA LEU A 115 2.39 11.70 7.81
C LEU A 115 3.24 11.89 9.06
N GLU A 116 4.27 12.74 8.97
CA GLU A 116 5.19 13.05 10.09
C GLU A 116 4.90 14.41 10.75
N SER A 117 3.79 15.04 10.41
CA SER A 117 3.35 16.32 10.97
C SER A 117 1.87 16.27 11.35
N PHE A 118 1.40 17.27 12.08
CA PHE A 118 -0.03 17.45 12.27
C PHE A 118 -0.73 17.68 10.91
N GLY A 119 -1.94 17.15 10.79
CA GLY A 119 -2.79 17.35 9.63
C GLY A 119 -3.28 18.79 9.52
N PHE A 120 -3.99 19.06 8.42
CA PHE A 120 -4.60 20.35 8.15
C PHE A 120 -6.11 20.19 8.00
N SER A 121 -6.84 21.31 8.08
CA SER A 121 -8.28 21.33 7.82
C SER A 121 -8.52 21.93 6.44
N ALA A 122 -8.91 21.08 5.47
CA ALA A 122 -9.25 21.46 4.11
C ALA A 122 -10.07 20.34 3.45
N PRO A 123 -10.67 20.55 2.26
CA PRO A 123 -11.21 19.46 1.45
C PRO A 123 -10.14 18.39 1.17
N TYR A 124 -10.52 17.12 1.18
CA TYR A 124 -9.57 15.99 1.11
C TYR A 124 -8.61 16.07 -0.10
N LYS A 125 -9.09 16.46 -1.29
CA LYS A 125 -8.25 16.62 -2.49
C LYS A 125 -7.11 17.61 -2.30
N VAL A 126 -7.39 18.72 -1.59
CA VAL A 126 -6.37 19.74 -1.26
C VAL A 126 -5.37 19.16 -0.25
N LEU A 127 -5.86 18.34 0.69
CA LEU A 127 -4.99 17.68 1.66
C LEU A 127 -4.10 16.62 0.99
N ASP A 128 -4.67 15.81 0.10
CA ASP A 128 -3.92 14.79 -0.63
C ASP A 128 -2.76 15.39 -1.42
N GLU A 129 -3.01 16.47 -2.15
CA GLU A 129 -1.96 17.17 -2.87
C GLU A 129 -0.92 17.82 -1.95
N LYS A 130 -1.39 18.53 -0.92
CA LYS A 130 -0.50 19.22 0.03
C LYS A 130 0.38 18.28 0.81
N LEU A 131 -0.14 17.12 1.20
CA LEU A 131 0.53 16.13 2.02
C LEU A 131 1.21 15.02 1.19
N GLY A 132 1.00 15.01 -0.12
CA GLY A 132 1.64 14.06 -1.02
C GLY A 132 0.95 12.70 -1.11
N PHE A 133 -0.32 12.56 -0.70
CA PHE A 133 -1.09 11.32 -0.86
C PHE A 133 -1.68 11.22 -2.28
N THR A 134 -0.81 11.28 -3.28
CA THR A 134 -1.19 11.29 -4.70
C THR A 134 -0.54 10.15 -5.47
N ALA A 135 -1.19 9.73 -6.57
CA ALA A 135 -0.64 8.73 -7.49
C ALA A 135 0.75 9.12 -8.02
N GLN A 136 0.94 10.41 -8.32
CA GLN A 136 2.22 10.92 -8.84
C GLN A 136 3.33 10.83 -7.78
N ASN A 137 3.04 11.11 -6.51
CA ASN A 137 4.04 10.97 -5.46
C ASN A 137 4.38 9.49 -5.22
N VAL A 138 3.40 8.57 -5.21
CA VAL A 138 3.66 7.13 -5.15
C VAL A 138 4.60 6.70 -6.28
N TYR A 139 4.30 7.10 -7.51
CA TYR A 139 5.14 6.84 -8.67
C TYR A 139 6.59 7.33 -8.44
N ASN A 140 6.76 8.60 -8.06
CA ASN A 140 8.09 9.20 -7.85
C ASN A 140 8.87 8.49 -6.74
N GLN A 141 8.21 8.17 -5.62
CA GLN A 141 8.83 7.49 -4.49
C GLN A 141 9.28 6.07 -4.85
N VAL A 142 8.45 5.33 -5.59
CA VAL A 142 8.77 3.97 -6.02
C VAL A 142 9.87 3.97 -7.08
N LYS A 143 9.82 4.87 -8.07
CA LYS A 143 10.88 5.00 -9.09
C LYS A 143 12.25 5.29 -8.46
N ALA A 144 12.29 6.04 -7.37
CA ALA A 144 13.52 6.32 -6.64
C ALA A 144 14.07 5.11 -5.83
N MET A 145 13.26 4.05 -5.66
CA MET A 145 13.67 2.79 -5.00
C MET A 145 14.18 1.74 -5.98
N LEU A 146 13.72 1.80 -7.25
CA LEU A 146 14.05 0.83 -8.30
C LEU A 146 15.42 1.10 -8.89
#